data_adf0cce95c6a2af838b7a9444a43d309
#
_entry.id   adf0cce95c6a2af838b7a9444a43d309
#
_cell.length_a   1.000
_cell.length_b   1.000
_cell.length_c   1.000
_cell.angle_alpha   90.00
_cell.angle_beta   90.00
_cell.angle_gamma   90.00
#
_symmetry.space_group_name_H-M   'P 1'
#
loop_
_entity.id
_entity.type
_entity.pdbx_description
1 polymer ?
#
loop_
_entity_poly.entity_id
_entity_poly.type
_entity_poly.pdbx_seq_one_letter_code
_entity_poly.pdbx_strand_id
1 'polypeptide(L)'
;VGLEKKKFLSTKYNEVNIRNGPGKNNFIIATLYQKGIPLKLLSVFEFWIKVEDISGLRGWVSKSQLSEKRYAFVIVKSTHINKYPNSKSKKIANLHKNVIVEVKKCDLKWCKVKIRNFNGWINKRDIWGIEINEIF
;
A
#
# COMPACT_ATOMS: atom_id res chain seq x y z
N VAL A 1 1.06 10.07 18.35
CA VAL A 1 0.59 8.82 17.76
C VAL A 1 1.76 8.11 17.09
N GLY A 2 2.10 6.92 17.58
CA GLY A 2 3.22 6.17 17.06
C GLY A 2 2.89 5.40 15.78
N LEU A 3 3.94 4.90 15.14
CA LEU A 3 3.81 4.10 13.92
C LEU A 3 3.01 2.82 14.15
N GLU A 4 3.03 2.28 15.37
CA GLU A 4 2.30 1.05 15.70
C GLU A 4 0.79 1.18 15.51
N LYS A 5 0.27 2.39 15.37
CA LYS A 5 -1.15 2.62 15.07
C LYS A 5 -1.44 2.64 13.58
N LYS A 6 -0.40 2.72 12.74
CA LYS A 6 -0.56 2.64 11.29
C LYS A 6 -0.78 1.19 10.88
N LYS A 7 -1.52 0.97 9.80
CA LYS A 7 -1.78 -0.38 9.28
C LYS A 7 -0.87 -0.72 8.11
N PHE A 8 -0.58 0.26 7.28
CA PHE A 8 0.24 0.11 6.09
C PHE A 8 1.18 1.28 5.93
N LEU A 9 2.34 0.99 5.37
CA LEU A 9 3.33 1.96 4.94
C LEU A 9 3.66 1.68 3.48
N SER A 10 4.49 2.50 2.87
CA SER A 10 4.92 2.29 1.49
C SER A 10 6.41 2.51 1.35
N THR A 11 6.99 1.93 0.30
CA THR A 11 8.40 2.15 -0.01
C THR A 11 8.60 3.62 -0.39
N LYS A 12 9.63 4.24 0.19
CA LYS A 12 9.94 5.65 -0.01
C LYS A 12 10.82 5.88 -1.24
N TYR A 13 11.59 4.87 -1.63
CA TYR A 13 12.56 4.95 -2.71
C TYR A 13 12.36 3.81 -3.70
N ASN A 14 13.03 3.91 -4.86
CA ASN A 14 12.96 2.89 -5.91
C ASN A 14 13.79 1.65 -5.63
N GLU A 15 14.50 1.61 -4.51
CA GLU A 15 15.21 0.41 -4.07
C GLU A 15 15.16 0.36 -2.55
N VAL A 16 14.46 -0.65 -2.03
CA VAL A 16 14.28 -0.84 -0.59
C VAL A 16 14.56 -2.30 -0.26
N ASN A 17 15.48 -2.52 0.67
CA ASN A 17 15.88 -3.87 1.09
C ASN A 17 15.03 -4.35 2.27
N ILE A 18 14.60 -5.59 2.18
CA ILE A 18 13.93 -6.30 3.27
C ILE A 18 14.94 -7.31 3.84
N ARG A 19 15.14 -7.28 5.15
CA ARG A 19 16.12 -8.15 5.84
C ARG A 19 15.42 -9.15 6.74
N ASN A 20 16.12 -10.21 7.11
CA ASN A 20 15.55 -11.25 7.99
C ASN A 20 15.58 -10.89 9.47
N GLY A 21 16.14 -9.75 9.83
CA GLY A 21 16.17 -9.25 11.20
C GLY A 21 16.34 -7.75 11.26
N PRO A 22 16.07 -7.14 12.43
CA PRO A 22 16.14 -5.69 12.59
C PRO A 22 17.59 -5.23 12.77
N GLY A 23 18.26 -4.94 11.66
CA GLY A 23 19.64 -4.46 11.68
C GLY A 23 20.33 -4.68 10.35
N LYS A 24 21.30 -3.82 10.05
CA LYS A 24 22.05 -3.88 8.79
C LYS A 24 22.94 -5.11 8.66
N ASN A 25 23.22 -5.79 9.77
CA ASN A 25 24.04 -7.01 9.76
C ASN A 25 23.23 -8.26 9.38
N ASN A 26 21.92 -8.13 9.25
CA ASN A 26 21.05 -9.24 8.88
C ASN A 26 20.97 -9.37 7.36
N PHE A 27 20.74 -10.59 6.89
CA PHE A 27 20.67 -10.87 5.45
C PHE A 27 19.53 -10.10 4.79
N ILE A 28 19.78 -9.64 3.57
CA ILE A 28 18.74 -9.12 2.68
C ILE A 28 18.02 -10.33 2.10
N ILE A 29 16.72 -10.45 2.37
CA ILE A 29 15.90 -11.56 1.86
C ILE A 29 15.13 -11.17 0.60
N ALA A 30 14.97 -9.87 0.36
CA ALA A 30 14.32 -9.36 -0.86
C ALA A 30 14.68 -7.90 -1.03
N THR A 31 14.61 -7.43 -2.27
CA THR A 31 14.74 -6.02 -2.60
C THR A 31 13.54 -5.62 -3.44
N LEU A 32 12.90 -4.52 -3.04
CA LEU A 32 11.77 -3.96 -3.77
C LEU A 32 12.30 -2.81 -4.64
N TYR A 33 11.97 -2.86 -5.93
CA TYR A 33 12.56 -1.95 -6.92
C TYR A 33 11.57 -0.90 -7.41
N GLN A 34 10.61 -0.51 -6.59
CA GLN A 34 9.64 0.50 -6.94
C GLN A 34 9.23 1.31 -5.72
N LYS A 35 9.18 2.64 -5.88
CA LYS A 35 8.62 3.54 -4.88
C LYS A 35 7.10 3.34 -4.84
N GLY A 36 6.53 3.41 -3.63
CA GLY A 36 5.07 3.35 -3.46
C GLY A 36 4.51 1.95 -3.38
N ILE A 37 5.34 0.93 -3.13
CA ILE A 37 4.83 -0.42 -2.88
C ILE A 37 4.23 -0.46 -1.48
N PRO A 38 2.94 -0.84 -1.34
CA PRO A 38 2.32 -0.96 -0.03
C PRO A 38 2.86 -2.16 0.75
N LEU A 39 3.10 -1.95 2.03
CA LEU A 39 3.61 -2.97 2.95
C LEU A 39 2.79 -2.93 4.23
N LYS A 40 2.33 -4.09 4.69
CA LYS A 40 1.59 -4.18 5.94
C LYS A 40 2.56 -4.06 7.10
N LEU A 41 2.26 -3.18 8.05
CA LEU A 41 3.06 -3.01 9.25
C LEU A 41 2.71 -4.09 10.26
N LEU A 42 3.70 -4.87 10.68
CA LEU A 42 3.51 -5.94 11.66
C LEU A 42 4.00 -5.53 13.05
N SER A 43 5.20 -4.97 13.15
CA SER A 43 5.77 -4.54 14.43
C SER A 43 6.87 -3.53 14.22
N VAL A 44 7.27 -2.87 15.30
CA VAL A 44 8.33 -1.85 15.29
C VAL A 44 9.35 -2.23 16.35
N PHE A 45 10.63 -2.18 15.98
CA PHE A 45 11.75 -2.36 16.91
C PHE A 45 12.78 -1.27 16.63
N GLU A 46 12.86 -0.29 17.53
CA GLU A 46 13.75 0.87 17.37
C GLU A 46 13.54 1.55 16.01
N PHE A 47 14.56 1.59 15.15
CA PHE A 47 14.46 2.21 13.82
C PHE A 47 14.13 1.21 12.72
N TRP A 48 13.63 0.04 13.10
CA TRP A 48 13.29 -1.04 12.17
C TRP A 48 11.83 -1.39 12.25
N ILE A 49 11.25 -1.68 11.10
CA ILE A 49 9.83 -2.00 10.99
C ILE A 49 9.70 -3.37 10.33
N LYS A 50 8.99 -4.28 11.01
CA LYS A 50 8.65 -5.56 10.41
C LYS A 50 7.45 -5.37 9.52
N VAL A 51 7.56 -5.81 8.29
CA VAL A 51 6.52 -5.64 7.27
C VAL A 51 6.18 -6.97 6.62
N GLU A 52 5.02 -6.99 5.99
CA GLU A 52 4.58 -8.10 5.15
C GLU A 52 4.16 -7.55 3.80
N ASP A 53 4.71 -8.10 2.72
CA ASP A 53 4.31 -7.70 1.38
C ASP A 53 3.06 -8.45 0.92
N ILE A 54 2.56 -8.11 -0.26
CA ILE A 54 1.34 -8.70 -0.80
C ILE A 54 1.48 -10.22 -1.02
N SER A 55 2.69 -10.73 -1.22
CA SER A 55 2.93 -12.17 -1.41
C SER A 55 2.98 -12.95 -0.09
N GLY A 56 2.99 -12.26 1.05
CA GLY A 56 3.13 -12.87 2.36
C GLY A 56 4.56 -12.93 2.87
N LEU A 57 5.52 -12.40 2.12
CA LEU A 57 6.91 -12.32 2.57
C LEU A 57 7.00 -11.35 3.74
N ARG A 58 7.62 -11.77 4.83
CA ARG A 58 7.82 -10.96 6.03
C ARG A 58 9.29 -10.69 6.27
N GLY A 59 9.58 -9.48 6.69
CA GLY A 59 10.95 -9.12 7.04
C GLY A 59 11.03 -7.69 7.57
N TRP A 60 12.24 -7.21 7.72
CA TRP A 60 12.54 -5.96 8.41
C TRP A 60 13.09 -4.93 7.45
N VAL A 61 12.56 -3.72 7.55
CA VAL A 61 12.97 -2.58 6.72
C VAL A 61 13.34 -1.43 7.65
N SER A 62 14.41 -0.71 7.30
CA SER A 62 14.77 0.50 8.03
C SER A 62 13.63 1.51 7.91
N LYS A 63 13.27 2.14 9.03
CA LYS A 63 12.23 3.16 9.07
C LYS A 63 12.48 4.29 8.06
N SER A 64 13.74 4.64 7.83
CA SER A 64 14.12 5.69 6.88
C SER A 64 13.77 5.35 5.43
N GLN A 65 13.51 4.09 5.12
CA GLN A 65 13.21 3.62 3.77
C GLN A 65 11.70 3.57 3.49
N LEU A 66 10.88 3.89 4.48
CA LEU A 66 9.42 3.79 4.39
C LEU A 66 8.77 5.15 4.51
N SER A 67 7.61 5.28 3.88
CA SER A 67 6.79 6.48 3.87
C SER A 67 5.41 6.14 4.45
N GLU A 68 4.77 7.13 5.05
CA GLU A 68 3.38 7.01 5.52
C GLU A 68 2.37 7.27 4.40
N LYS A 69 2.82 7.64 3.21
CA LYS A 69 1.94 7.77 2.05
C LYS A 69 1.27 6.43 1.77
N ARG A 70 -0.01 6.47 1.46
CA ARG A 70 -0.80 5.26 1.29
C ARG A 70 -0.91 4.93 -0.19
N TYR A 71 -0.65 3.67 -0.49
CA TYR A 71 -0.78 3.09 -1.83
C TYR A 71 -1.48 1.74 -1.73
N ALA A 72 -2.00 1.26 -2.83
CA ALA A 72 -2.63 -0.04 -2.87
C ALA A 72 -2.41 -0.68 -4.24
N PHE A 73 -2.34 -2.02 -4.25
CA PHE A 73 -2.35 -2.81 -5.48
C PHE A 73 -3.78 -3.13 -5.87
N VAL A 74 -4.08 -3.07 -7.15
CA VAL A 74 -5.30 -3.67 -7.69
C VAL A 74 -5.10 -5.19 -7.67
N ILE A 75 -6.02 -5.93 -7.05
CA ILE A 75 -5.89 -7.38 -6.86
C ILE A 75 -6.86 -8.19 -7.72
N VAL A 76 -7.81 -7.55 -8.36
CA VAL A 76 -8.74 -8.22 -9.29
C VAL A 76 -8.22 -8.08 -10.71
N LYS A 77 -8.67 -8.97 -11.61
CA LYS A 77 -8.22 -8.98 -13.01
C LYS A 77 -8.44 -7.62 -13.68
N SER A 78 -9.59 -7.00 -13.45
CA SER A 78 -9.89 -5.67 -13.93
C SER A 78 -10.93 -5.00 -13.06
N THR A 79 -10.84 -3.69 -12.95
CA THR A 79 -11.81 -2.87 -12.21
C THR A 79 -11.80 -1.46 -12.80
N HIS A 80 -12.58 -0.57 -12.20
CA HIS A 80 -12.71 0.81 -12.65
C HIS A 80 -12.51 1.75 -11.48
N ILE A 81 -12.02 2.96 -11.78
CA ILE A 81 -12.21 4.09 -10.88
C ILE A 81 -13.43 4.86 -11.36
N ASN A 82 -14.30 5.19 -10.42
CA ASN A 82 -15.57 5.87 -10.68
C ASN A 82 -15.49 7.32 -10.24
N LYS A 83 -16.29 8.17 -10.90
CA LYS A 83 -16.34 9.59 -10.57
C LYS A 83 -16.82 9.83 -9.13
N TYR A 84 -17.76 9.02 -8.66
CA TYR A 84 -18.32 9.08 -7.32
C TYR A 84 -18.26 7.70 -6.66
N PRO A 85 -18.37 7.62 -5.33
CA PRO A 85 -18.27 6.34 -4.61
C PRO A 85 -19.56 5.52 -4.69
N ASN A 86 -19.96 5.16 -5.89
CA ASN A 86 -21.06 4.23 -6.13
C ASN A 86 -20.85 3.53 -7.47
N SER A 87 -21.40 2.32 -7.59
CA SER A 87 -21.17 1.45 -8.73
C SER A 87 -21.85 1.93 -10.03
N LYS A 88 -22.82 2.83 -9.91
CA LYS A 88 -23.57 3.37 -11.07
C LYS A 88 -22.95 4.66 -11.58
N SER A 89 -21.95 5.18 -10.91
CA SER A 89 -21.26 6.40 -11.30
C SER A 89 -20.49 6.21 -12.61
N LYS A 90 -20.22 7.33 -13.30
CA LYS A 90 -19.40 7.34 -14.50
C LYS A 90 -18.02 6.73 -14.21
N LYS A 91 -17.59 5.86 -15.10
CA LYS A 91 -16.27 5.23 -15.04
C LYS A 91 -15.24 6.17 -15.67
N ILE A 92 -14.19 6.46 -14.89
CA ILE A 92 -13.13 7.38 -15.31
C ILE A 92 -12.03 6.63 -16.05
N ALA A 93 -11.64 5.46 -15.54
CA ALA A 93 -10.55 4.66 -16.11
C ALA A 93 -10.70 3.20 -15.72
N ASN A 94 -10.15 2.32 -16.54
CA ASN A 94 -10.05 0.91 -16.27
C ASN A 94 -8.68 0.59 -15.70
N LEU A 95 -8.63 -0.27 -14.68
CA LEU A 95 -7.40 -0.69 -14.04
C LEU A 95 -7.29 -2.19 -14.07
N HIS A 96 -6.08 -2.69 -14.26
CA HIS A 96 -5.78 -4.12 -14.28
C HIS A 96 -5.03 -4.54 -13.04
N LYS A 97 -5.01 -5.85 -12.80
CA LYS A 97 -4.30 -6.45 -11.67
C LYS A 97 -2.84 -5.98 -11.62
N ASN A 98 -2.35 -5.76 -10.41
CA ASN A 98 -0.99 -5.33 -10.08
C ASN A 98 -0.69 -3.86 -10.34
N VAL A 99 -1.65 -3.09 -10.80
CA VAL A 99 -1.50 -1.64 -10.89
C VAL A 99 -1.49 -1.07 -9.47
N ILE A 100 -0.60 -0.11 -9.22
CA ILE A 100 -0.51 0.59 -7.94
C ILE A 100 -1.23 1.93 -8.07
N VAL A 101 -2.09 2.23 -7.10
CA VAL A 101 -2.78 3.52 -7.02
C VAL A 101 -2.42 4.20 -5.71
N GLU A 102 -2.35 5.52 -5.72
CA GLU A 102 -2.20 6.30 -4.49
C GLU A 102 -3.57 6.46 -3.85
N VAL A 103 -3.67 6.15 -2.55
CA VAL A 103 -4.93 6.23 -1.82
C VAL A 103 -4.99 7.54 -1.06
N LYS A 104 -5.99 8.36 -1.36
CA LYS A 104 -6.14 9.68 -0.76
C LYS A 104 -7.00 9.64 0.49
N LYS A 105 -8.11 8.93 0.43
CA LYS A 105 -9.01 8.75 1.57
C LYS A 105 -9.92 7.55 1.33
N CYS A 106 -10.50 7.03 2.40
CA CYS A 106 -11.40 5.88 2.34
C CYS A 106 -12.61 6.11 3.23
N ASP A 107 -13.78 5.72 2.74
CA ASP A 107 -14.96 5.51 3.58
C ASP A 107 -15.09 4.00 3.87
N LEU A 108 -16.26 3.54 4.29
CA LEU A 108 -16.46 2.13 4.65
C LEU A 108 -16.26 1.17 3.47
N LYS A 109 -16.66 1.57 2.26
CA LYS A 109 -16.67 0.68 1.10
C LYS A 109 -15.78 1.14 -0.04
N TRP A 110 -15.44 2.42 -0.09
CA TRP A 110 -14.77 3.03 -1.23
C TRP A 110 -13.55 3.80 -0.80
N CYS A 111 -12.55 3.84 -1.67
CA CYS A 111 -11.37 4.69 -1.48
C CYS A 111 -11.21 5.62 -2.67
N LYS A 112 -10.93 6.88 -2.38
CA LYS A 112 -10.55 7.84 -3.41
C LYS A 112 -9.07 7.62 -3.71
N VAL A 113 -8.79 7.38 -5.00
CA VAL A 113 -7.45 7.03 -5.45
C VAL A 113 -7.03 7.94 -6.60
N LYS A 114 -5.71 7.99 -6.79
CA LYS A 114 -5.11 8.72 -7.90
C LYS A 114 -4.11 7.81 -8.59
N ILE A 115 -4.15 7.81 -9.92
CA ILE A 115 -3.14 7.19 -10.75
C ILE A 115 -2.90 8.09 -11.97
N ARG A 116 -1.64 8.51 -12.15
CA ARG A 116 -1.27 9.48 -13.20
C ARG A 116 -2.16 10.72 -13.08
N ASN A 117 -2.93 11.06 -14.14
CA ASN A 117 -3.82 12.21 -14.17
C ASN A 117 -5.26 11.88 -13.78
N PHE A 118 -5.54 10.61 -13.44
CA PHE A 118 -6.88 10.16 -13.12
C PHE A 118 -7.12 10.17 -11.62
N ASN A 119 -8.27 10.68 -11.20
CA ASN A 119 -8.74 10.65 -9.83
C ASN A 119 -10.13 10.05 -9.82
N GLY A 120 -10.42 9.22 -8.82
CA GLY A 120 -11.75 8.65 -8.70
C GLY A 120 -11.83 7.68 -7.54
N TRP A 121 -12.93 6.95 -7.50
CA TRP A 121 -13.26 6.08 -6.39
C TRP A 121 -13.22 4.61 -6.82
N ILE A 122 -12.57 3.78 -6.01
CA ILE A 122 -12.47 2.34 -6.24
C ILE A 122 -13.05 1.61 -5.03
N ASN A 123 -13.66 0.45 -5.28
CA ASN A 123 -14.17 -0.39 -4.19
C ASN A 123 -13.00 -0.99 -3.40
N LYS A 124 -13.08 -0.94 -2.09
CA LYS A 124 -12.03 -1.47 -1.21
C LYS A 124 -11.68 -2.92 -1.46
N ARG A 125 -12.67 -3.75 -1.82
CA ARG A 125 -12.43 -5.18 -2.07
C ARG A 125 -11.58 -5.45 -3.30
N ASP A 126 -11.39 -4.45 -4.15
CA ASP A 126 -10.59 -4.59 -5.38
C ASP A 126 -9.11 -4.26 -5.17
N ILE A 127 -8.74 -3.83 -3.96
CA ILE A 127 -7.37 -3.36 -3.69
C ILE A 127 -6.80 -4.00 -2.42
N TRP A 128 -5.46 -4.08 -2.38
CA TRP A 128 -4.70 -4.50 -1.20
C TRP A 128 -3.77 -3.38 -0.77
N GLY A 129 -3.77 -3.04 0.49
CA GLY A 129 -2.99 -1.95 1.08
C GLY A 129 -3.84 -1.11 2.03
N ILE A 130 -5.10 -1.50 2.22
CA ILE A 130 -6.08 -0.85 3.08
C ILE A 130 -6.77 -1.93 3.90
N GLU A 131 -6.95 -1.70 5.20
CA GLU A 131 -7.79 -2.58 6.01
C GLU A 131 -9.25 -2.36 5.62
N ILE A 132 -10.03 -3.45 5.62
CA ILE A 132 -11.42 -3.41 5.10
C ILE A 132 -12.31 -2.40 5.83
N ASN A 133 -12.08 -2.18 7.10
CA ASN A 133 -12.86 -1.23 7.90
C ASN A 133 -12.12 0.07 8.22
N GLU A 134 -11.01 0.30 7.56
CA GLU A 134 -10.21 1.51 7.76
C GLU A 134 -10.87 2.71 7.09
N ILE A 135 -10.95 3.83 7.81
CA ILE A 135 -11.54 5.08 7.32
C ILE A 135 -10.51 6.19 7.56
N PHE A 136 -10.24 6.95 6.52
CA PHE A 136 -9.35 8.11 6.66
C PHE A 136 -9.52 9.09 5.50
#